data_edcffc6e9d7c0f71615a5d5a8f7870b2
#
_entry.id   edcffc6e9d7c0f71615a5d5a8f7870b2
#
_cell.length_a   1.000
_cell.length_b   1.000
_cell.length_c   1.000
_cell.angle_alpha   90.00
_cell.angle_beta   90.00
_cell.angle_gamma   90.00
#
_symmetry.space_group_name_H-M   'P 1'
#
loop_
_entity.id
_entity.type
_entity.pdbx_description
1 polymer ?
#
loop_
_entity_poly.entity_id
_entity_poly.type
_entity_poly.pdbx_seq_one_letter_code
_entity_poly.pdbx_strand_id
1 'polypeptide(L)'
;MFILDKNKNKHFYKINDDELINIIYKNLKENDLISEIILATGTIKENKKFKNYFKKNKKIYFHKNNENVTERIYEVTKKIKNKYCILISGDCCLTDNDFIKRLYNQIKNTNYDFIKSDKKLVHEGITLFRTKIWKKVNQLSVKSHQQEHPGYIVKEFPKLFKIGKFVPKKYEFYRPIRLSVDTESDLDFMNLNARYLKKQNKQFNLKEVLKSKNFNYINTHVTQKKAIEEKKIILLF
;
A
#
# COMPACT_ATOMS: atom_id res chain seq x y z
N MET A 1 -1.63 -5.33 -6.81
CA MET A 1 -0.54 -6.14 -6.23
C MET A 1 -0.31 -5.69 -4.81
N PHE A 2 -0.19 -6.61 -3.85
CA PHE A 2 0.08 -6.32 -2.44
C PHE A 2 1.51 -6.65 -2.10
N ILE A 3 2.17 -5.81 -1.33
CA ILE A 3 3.48 -6.09 -0.74
C ILE A 3 3.30 -6.32 0.75
N LEU A 4 3.90 -7.39 1.23
CA LEU A 4 3.91 -7.78 2.63
C LEU A 4 5.30 -7.56 3.22
N ASP A 5 5.34 -6.88 4.35
CA ASP A 5 6.55 -6.51 5.08
C ASP A 5 7.03 -7.61 6.06
N LYS A 6 8.21 -7.44 6.64
CA LYS A 6 9.00 -8.41 7.42
C LYS A 6 8.35 -8.94 8.71
N ASN A 7 7.37 -8.26 9.30
CA ASN A 7 6.66 -8.75 10.49
C ASN A 7 5.70 -9.87 10.12
N LYS A 8 6.09 -11.09 10.38
CA LYS A 8 5.55 -12.36 9.84
C LYS A 8 4.05 -12.62 10.00
N ASN A 9 3.32 -11.82 10.77
CA ASN A 9 1.90 -12.09 11.06
C ASN A 9 0.96 -10.87 11.02
N LYS A 10 1.45 -9.64 10.85
CA LYS A 10 0.63 -8.42 10.94
C LYS A 10 -0.56 -8.39 9.95
N HIS A 11 -0.42 -9.03 8.81
CA HIS A 11 -1.48 -9.08 7.79
C HIS A 11 -2.69 -9.93 8.20
N PHE A 12 -2.53 -10.77 9.24
CA PHE A 12 -3.59 -11.58 9.84
C PHE A 12 -4.11 -10.98 11.15
N TYR A 13 -3.67 -9.79 11.54
CA TYR A 13 -4.26 -9.07 12.65
C TYR A 13 -5.71 -8.72 12.33
N LYS A 14 -6.57 -8.86 13.33
CA LYS A 14 -8.00 -8.59 13.18
C LYS A 14 -8.31 -7.13 13.50
N ILE A 15 -9.02 -6.50 12.60
CA ILE A 15 -9.69 -5.22 12.82
C ILE A 15 -11.18 -5.54 12.93
N ASN A 16 -11.74 -5.43 14.14
CA ASN A 16 -12.98 -6.09 14.53
C ASN A 16 -12.87 -7.61 14.31
N ASP A 17 -13.73 -8.16 13.44
CA ASP A 17 -13.81 -9.60 13.18
C ASP A 17 -13.08 -10.03 11.90
N ASP A 18 -12.54 -9.08 11.13
CA ASP A 18 -11.95 -9.36 9.81
C ASP A 18 -10.42 -9.14 9.81
N GLU A 19 -9.70 -10.02 9.16
CA GLU A 19 -8.25 -9.88 9.04
C GLU A 19 -7.89 -8.72 8.10
N LEU A 20 -6.84 -7.99 8.42
CA LEU A 20 -6.35 -6.83 7.69
C LEU A 20 -6.23 -7.11 6.19
N ILE A 21 -5.64 -8.24 5.82
CA ILE A 21 -5.49 -8.65 4.41
C ILE A 21 -6.83 -8.86 3.71
N ASN A 22 -7.86 -9.34 4.43
CA ASN A 22 -9.21 -9.50 3.89
C ASN A 22 -9.88 -8.17 3.64
N ILE A 23 -9.72 -7.22 4.57
CA ILE A 23 -10.29 -5.87 4.42
C ILE A 23 -9.75 -5.23 3.14
N ILE A 24 -8.43 -5.29 2.94
CA ILE A 24 -7.79 -4.77 1.72
C ILE A 24 -8.35 -5.47 0.48
N TYR A 25 -8.41 -6.81 0.50
CA TYR A 25 -8.87 -7.60 -0.64
C TYR A 25 -10.32 -7.30 -0.99
N LYS A 26 -11.23 -7.23 0.00
CA LYS A 26 -12.64 -6.90 -0.19
C LYS A 26 -12.79 -5.51 -0.81
N ASN A 27 -12.13 -4.49 -0.23
CA ASN A 27 -12.15 -3.13 -0.76
C ASN A 27 -11.73 -3.07 -2.23
N LEU A 28 -10.65 -3.76 -2.59
CA LEU A 28 -10.17 -3.77 -3.97
C LEU A 28 -11.11 -4.49 -4.92
N LYS A 29 -11.78 -5.55 -4.47
CA LYS A 29 -12.76 -6.28 -5.28
C LYS A 29 -13.99 -5.45 -5.66
N GLU A 30 -14.33 -4.45 -4.86
CA GLU A 30 -15.42 -3.52 -5.13
C GLU A 30 -15.07 -2.46 -6.20
N ASN A 31 -13.80 -2.41 -6.62
CA ASN A 31 -13.35 -1.46 -7.62
C ASN A 31 -13.41 -2.08 -9.03
N ASP A 32 -14.35 -1.61 -9.84
CA ASP A 32 -14.60 -2.05 -11.23
C ASP A 32 -13.40 -1.85 -12.18
N LEU A 33 -12.45 -0.99 -11.85
CA LEU A 33 -11.21 -0.81 -12.61
C LEU A 33 -10.16 -1.90 -12.34
N ILE A 34 -10.33 -2.70 -11.29
CA ILE A 34 -9.38 -3.73 -10.90
C ILE A 34 -9.82 -5.08 -11.47
N SER A 35 -9.23 -5.48 -12.58
CA SER A 35 -9.49 -6.75 -13.24
C SER A 35 -8.86 -7.95 -12.52
N GLU A 36 -7.76 -7.73 -11.82
CA GLU A 36 -7.01 -8.81 -11.15
C GLU A 36 -6.30 -8.31 -9.90
N ILE A 37 -6.31 -9.14 -8.86
CA ILE A 37 -5.59 -8.89 -7.60
C ILE A 37 -4.56 -10.01 -7.42
N ILE A 38 -3.28 -9.63 -7.31
CA ILE A 38 -2.17 -10.56 -7.07
C ILE A 38 -1.52 -10.22 -5.74
N LEU A 39 -1.49 -11.19 -4.82
CA LEU A 39 -0.71 -11.09 -3.61
C LEU A 39 0.74 -11.45 -3.92
N ALA A 40 1.65 -10.52 -3.79
CA ALA A 40 3.07 -10.74 -3.95
C ALA A 40 3.78 -10.75 -2.59
N THR A 41 4.35 -11.89 -2.22
CA THR A 41 5.02 -12.05 -0.93
C THR A 41 6.42 -12.65 -1.08
N GLY A 42 7.18 -12.72 -0.01
CA GLY A 42 8.51 -13.31 0.04
C GLY A 42 8.49 -14.84 -0.12
N THR A 43 9.46 -15.52 0.50
CA THR A 43 9.64 -16.97 0.33
C THR A 43 8.46 -17.78 0.87
N ILE A 44 8.16 -18.90 0.23
CA ILE A 44 7.13 -19.86 0.70
C ILE A 44 7.43 -20.31 2.12
N LYS A 45 8.71 -20.54 2.46
CA LYS A 45 9.13 -21.02 3.78
C LYS A 45 8.64 -20.10 4.91
N GLU A 46 8.79 -18.79 4.74
CA GLU A 46 8.41 -17.82 5.76
C GLU A 46 6.94 -17.37 5.67
N ASN A 47 6.32 -17.59 4.52
CA ASN A 47 4.98 -17.09 4.20
C ASN A 47 3.94 -18.20 3.99
N LYS A 48 4.14 -19.38 4.61
CA LYS A 48 3.26 -20.57 4.46
C LYS A 48 1.77 -20.26 4.72
N LYS A 49 1.46 -19.38 5.68
CA LYS A 49 0.08 -19.01 6.02
C LYS A 49 -0.69 -18.50 4.81
N PHE A 50 -0.06 -17.72 3.94
CA PHE A 50 -0.72 -17.20 2.74
C PHE A 50 -1.11 -18.30 1.76
N LYS A 51 -0.32 -19.39 1.66
CA LYS A 51 -0.64 -20.54 0.80
C LYS A 51 -2.00 -21.16 1.15
N ASN A 52 -2.30 -21.26 2.44
CA ASN A 52 -3.55 -21.87 2.92
C ASN A 52 -4.72 -20.87 2.88
N TYR A 53 -4.41 -19.59 3.07
CA TYR A 53 -5.38 -18.50 3.14
C TYR A 53 -6.05 -18.22 1.79
N PHE A 54 -5.31 -18.31 0.70
CA PHE A 54 -5.79 -17.97 -0.64
C PHE A 54 -6.21 -19.21 -1.46
N LYS A 55 -6.78 -20.22 -0.80
CA LYS A 55 -7.45 -21.33 -1.50
C LYS A 55 -8.67 -20.79 -2.26
N LYS A 56 -8.82 -21.19 -3.55
CA LYS A 56 -9.89 -20.84 -4.50
C LYS A 56 -9.82 -19.39 -5.06
N ASN A 57 -9.38 -19.26 -6.31
CA ASN A 57 -9.46 -18.08 -7.18
C ASN A 57 -8.66 -16.82 -6.80
N LYS A 58 -7.71 -16.90 -5.88
CA LYS A 58 -6.84 -15.78 -5.53
C LYS A 58 -5.42 -16.08 -6.00
N LYS A 59 -4.81 -15.16 -6.72
CA LYS A 59 -3.45 -15.34 -7.24
C LYS A 59 -2.43 -14.91 -6.20
N ILE A 60 -1.51 -15.83 -5.85
CA ILE A 60 -0.36 -15.57 -4.99
C ILE A 60 0.90 -15.77 -5.79
N TYR A 61 1.83 -14.86 -5.61
CA TYR A 61 3.20 -14.98 -6.09
C TYR A 61 4.16 -15.01 -4.92
N PHE A 62 4.90 -16.11 -4.77
CA PHE A 62 5.99 -16.25 -3.82
C PHE A 62 7.31 -15.93 -4.51
N HIS A 63 8.07 -15.02 -3.93
CA HIS A 63 9.39 -14.67 -4.43
C HIS A 63 10.49 -15.52 -3.74
N LYS A 64 11.62 -15.68 -4.42
CA LYS A 64 12.79 -16.43 -3.88
C LYS A 64 13.48 -15.70 -2.72
N ASN A 65 13.27 -14.39 -2.58
CA ASN A 65 13.91 -13.51 -1.61
C ASN A 65 12.86 -12.65 -0.90
N ASN A 66 12.99 -12.50 0.41
CA ASN A 66 12.07 -11.67 1.20
C ASN A 66 12.38 -10.18 1.11
N GLU A 67 13.63 -9.82 0.90
CA GLU A 67 14.11 -8.44 1.03
C GLU A 67 14.06 -7.65 -0.29
N ASN A 68 14.24 -8.33 -1.43
CA ASN A 68 14.18 -7.66 -2.73
C ASN A 68 12.74 -7.51 -3.21
N VAL A 69 12.06 -6.52 -2.66
CA VAL A 69 10.67 -6.20 -3.00
C VAL A 69 10.56 -5.67 -4.43
N THR A 70 11.53 -4.89 -4.87
CA THR A 70 11.56 -4.33 -6.24
C THR A 70 11.64 -5.43 -7.30
N GLU A 71 12.50 -6.44 -7.13
CA GLU A 71 12.56 -7.61 -8.02
C GLU A 71 11.25 -8.41 -7.96
N ARG A 72 10.66 -8.58 -6.78
CA ARG A 72 9.37 -9.25 -6.61
C ARG A 72 8.27 -8.60 -7.46
N ILE A 73 8.17 -7.28 -7.44
CA ILE A 73 7.21 -6.53 -8.25
C ILE A 73 7.50 -6.72 -9.74
N TYR A 74 8.76 -6.61 -10.13
CA TYR A 74 9.16 -6.82 -11.51
C TYR A 74 8.78 -8.21 -12.02
N GLU A 75 9.06 -9.26 -11.26
CA GLU A 75 8.71 -10.64 -11.62
C GLU A 75 7.21 -10.86 -11.78
N VAL A 76 6.38 -10.20 -10.95
CA VAL A 76 4.93 -10.22 -11.12
C VAL A 76 4.53 -9.44 -12.38
N THR A 77 5.08 -8.26 -12.59
CA THR A 77 4.72 -7.40 -13.73
C THR A 77 5.09 -8.00 -15.08
N LYS A 78 6.10 -8.88 -15.14
CA LYS A 78 6.42 -9.66 -16.35
C LYS A 78 5.30 -10.60 -16.79
N LYS A 79 4.48 -11.06 -15.85
CA LYS A 79 3.44 -12.09 -16.08
C LYS A 79 2.08 -11.51 -16.41
N ILE A 80 1.89 -10.20 -16.29
CA ILE A 80 0.61 -9.54 -16.52
C ILE A 80 0.63 -8.73 -17.81
N LYS A 81 -0.51 -8.74 -18.51
CA LYS A 81 -0.69 -8.02 -19.79
C LYS A 81 -1.25 -6.61 -19.61
N ASN A 82 -1.71 -6.28 -18.42
CA ASN A 82 -2.32 -4.98 -18.14
C ASN A 82 -1.32 -3.85 -18.34
N LYS A 83 -1.77 -2.79 -18.99
CA LYS A 83 -0.96 -1.58 -19.27
C LYS A 83 -0.56 -0.83 -17.99
N TYR A 84 -1.40 -0.90 -16.97
CA TYR A 84 -1.23 -0.23 -15.69
C TYR A 84 -1.36 -1.21 -14.54
N CYS A 85 -0.60 -0.95 -13.49
CA CYS A 85 -0.69 -1.64 -12.22
C CYS A 85 -0.77 -0.65 -11.07
N ILE A 86 -1.47 -1.07 -10.02
CA ILE A 86 -1.43 -0.37 -8.75
C ILE A 86 -0.74 -1.26 -7.72
N LEU A 87 0.19 -0.65 -7.02
CA LEU A 87 0.87 -1.24 -5.89
C LEU A 87 0.17 -0.79 -4.63
N ILE A 88 -0.18 -1.73 -3.75
CA ILE A 88 -0.80 -1.44 -2.46
C ILE A 88 -0.02 -2.19 -1.40
N SER A 89 0.40 -1.48 -0.36
CA SER A 89 1.06 -2.08 0.78
C SER A 89 0.08 -2.92 1.59
N GLY A 90 0.52 -4.10 2.04
CA GLY A 90 -0.33 -5.07 2.74
C GLY A 90 -0.71 -4.68 4.17
N ASP A 91 -0.24 -3.53 4.65
CA ASP A 91 -0.55 -2.93 5.95
C ASP A 91 -1.50 -1.72 5.87
N CYS A 92 -1.91 -1.32 4.66
CA CYS A 92 -2.77 -0.16 4.40
C CYS A 92 -4.23 -0.58 4.21
N CYS A 93 -4.95 -0.86 5.31
CA CYS A 93 -6.34 -1.36 5.26
C CYS A 93 -7.37 -0.31 4.81
N LEU A 94 -7.05 0.97 4.88
CA LEU A 94 -7.93 2.08 4.48
C LEU A 94 -7.72 2.50 3.02
N THR A 95 -7.61 1.52 2.12
CA THR A 95 -7.48 1.78 0.68
C THR A 95 -8.72 2.48 0.14
N ASP A 96 -8.54 3.62 -0.51
CA ASP A 96 -9.61 4.45 -1.07
C ASP A 96 -9.79 4.18 -2.57
N ASN A 97 -10.90 3.57 -2.94
CA ASN A 97 -11.23 3.25 -4.34
C ASN A 97 -11.46 4.51 -5.20
N ASP A 98 -12.00 5.60 -4.64
CA ASP A 98 -12.14 6.86 -5.37
C ASP A 98 -10.77 7.48 -5.70
N PHE A 99 -9.84 7.40 -4.76
CA PHE A 99 -8.45 7.82 -4.99
C PHE A 99 -7.81 7.01 -6.14
N ILE A 100 -7.97 5.68 -6.13
CA ILE A 100 -7.47 4.80 -7.19
C ILE A 100 -8.07 5.16 -8.55
N LYS A 101 -9.40 5.37 -8.61
CA LYS A 101 -10.10 5.76 -9.84
C LYS A 101 -9.58 7.09 -10.41
N ARG A 102 -9.31 8.06 -9.55
CA ARG A 102 -8.79 9.37 -9.97
C ARG A 102 -7.34 9.28 -10.47
N LEU A 103 -6.49 8.50 -9.79
CA LEU A 103 -5.12 8.23 -10.28
C LEU A 103 -5.16 7.58 -11.66
N TYR A 104 -6.01 6.56 -11.86
CA TYR A 104 -6.14 5.88 -13.14
C TYR A 104 -6.66 6.81 -14.24
N ASN A 105 -7.70 7.60 -13.98
CA ASN A 105 -8.25 8.56 -14.94
C ASN A 105 -7.21 9.60 -15.39
N GLN A 106 -6.30 9.95 -14.53
CA GLN A 106 -5.23 10.90 -14.86
C GLN A 106 -4.10 10.27 -15.69
N ILE A 107 -3.78 8.97 -15.49
CA ILE A 107 -2.68 8.33 -16.22
C ILE A 107 -3.11 7.67 -17.52
N LYS A 108 -4.37 7.21 -17.64
CA LYS A 108 -4.83 6.31 -18.72
C LYS A 108 -4.58 6.83 -20.15
N ASN A 109 -4.65 8.15 -20.36
CA ASN A 109 -4.51 8.80 -21.64
C ASN A 109 -3.19 9.59 -21.79
N THR A 110 -2.21 9.28 -20.93
CA THR A 110 -0.90 9.95 -20.94
C THR A 110 0.21 8.96 -21.27
N ASN A 111 1.43 9.47 -21.38
CA ASN A 111 2.63 8.66 -21.48
C ASN A 111 3.46 8.65 -20.18
N TYR A 112 2.86 9.07 -19.07
CA TYR A 112 3.52 9.02 -17.77
C TYR A 112 3.82 7.59 -17.32
N ASP A 113 4.93 7.42 -16.63
CA ASP A 113 5.34 6.17 -16.02
C ASP A 113 4.72 6.01 -14.64
N PHE A 114 4.62 7.14 -13.90
CA PHE A 114 4.03 7.26 -12.57
C PHE A 114 3.17 8.51 -12.47
N ILE A 115 2.22 8.48 -11.52
CA ILE A 115 1.48 9.66 -11.07
C ILE A 115 1.75 9.86 -9.59
N LYS A 116 2.15 11.05 -9.18
CA LYS A 116 2.35 11.40 -7.77
C LYS A 116 1.91 12.82 -7.45
N SER A 117 1.62 13.08 -6.19
CA SER A 117 1.38 14.42 -5.68
C SER A 117 2.69 15.13 -5.33
N ASP A 118 2.73 16.45 -5.52
CA ASP A 118 3.81 17.30 -5.00
C ASP A 118 3.72 17.47 -3.48
N LYS A 119 2.56 17.19 -2.90
CA LYS A 119 2.30 17.29 -1.46
C LYS A 119 2.21 15.90 -0.86
N LYS A 120 2.63 15.78 0.40
CA LYS A 120 2.44 14.55 1.16
C LYS A 120 0.95 14.27 1.34
N LEU A 121 0.56 13.02 1.15
CA LEU A 121 -0.82 12.56 1.26
C LEU A 121 -1.00 11.61 2.44
N VAL A 122 -2.25 11.46 2.87
CA VAL A 122 -2.64 10.42 3.86
C VAL A 122 -2.67 9.02 3.27
N HIS A 123 -2.73 8.89 1.95
CA HIS A 123 -2.71 7.60 1.25
C HIS A 123 -1.29 7.02 1.26
N GLU A 124 -0.98 6.27 2.30
CA GLU A 124 0.28 5.54 2.39
C GLU A 124 0.24 4.26 1.55
N GLY A 125 1.40 3.87 1.00
CA GLY A 125 1.56 2.58 0.33
C GLY A 125 0.74 2.35 -0.94
N ILE A 126 0.21 3.41 -1.58
CA ILE A 126 -0.54 3.32 -2.84
C ILE A 126 0.25 4.00 -3.97
N THR A 127 0.62 3.23 -4.99
CA THR A 127 1.34 3.76 -6.15
C THR A 127 0.77 3.20 -7.44
N LEU A 128 0.34 4.08 -8.35
CA LEU A 128 -0.10 3.71 -9.70
C LEU A 128 1.01 3.96 -10.71
N PHE A 129 1.25 2.98 -11.56
CA PHE A 129 2.32 3.03 -12.54
C PHE A 129 1.97 2.30 -13.84
N ARG A 130 2.70 2.64 -14.89
CA ARG A 130 2.70 1.88 -16.13
C ARG A 130 3.50 0.59 -15.94
N THR A 131 2.87 -0.56 -16.18
CA THR A 131 3.44 -1.90 -15.88
C THR A 131 4.85 -2.10 -16.42
N LYS A 132 5.10 -1.69 -17.66
CA LYS A 132 6.41 -1.89 -18.32
C LYS A 132 7.58 -1.16 -17.67
N ILE A 133 7.33 -0.15 -16.83
CA ILE A 133 8.41 0.64 -16.23
C ILE A 133 9.20 -0.15 -15.19
N TRP A 134 8.61 -1.21 -14.62
CA TRP A 134 9.26 -1.99 -13.58
C TRP A 134 10.50 -2.74 -14.05
N LYS A 135 10.64 -3.02 -15.34
CA LYS A 135 11.90 -3.51 -15.91
C LYS A 135 13.04 -2.52 -15.63
N LYS A 136 12.81 -1.24 -15.97
CA LYS A 136 13.79 -0.16 -15.76
C LYS A 136 14.03 0.10 -14.27
N VAL A 137 12.98 0.14 -13.47
CA VAL A 137 13.07 0.32 -12.00
C VAL A 137 13.95 -0.78 -11.40
N ASN A 138 13.72 -2.05 -11.76
CA ASN A 138 14.51 -3.17 -11.25
C ASN A 138 15.96 -3.12 -11.68
N GLN A 139 16.23 -2.79 -12.94
CA GLN A 139 17.61 -2.67 -13.48
C GLN A 139 18.43 -1.57 -12.78
N LEU A 140 17.78 -0.47 -12.41
CA LEU A 140 18.44 0.66 -11.74
C LEU A 140 18.55 0.48 -10.22
N SER A 141 17.74 -0.38 -9.61
CA SER A 141 17.72 -0.60 -8.16
C SER A 141 18.81 -1.59 -7.73
N VAL A 142 20.04 -1.11 -7.65
CA VAL A 142 21.21 -1.94 -7.32
C VAL A 142 21.56 -1.95 -5.83
N LYS A 143 21.19 -0.91 -5.09
CA LYS A 143 21.46 -0.80 -3.65
C LYS A 143 20.35 -1.49 -2.84
N SER A 144 20.68 -2.04 -1.67
CA SER A 144 19.74 -2.77 -0.81
C SER A 144 18.49 -1.95 -0.45
N HIS A 145 18.63 -0.68 -0.08
CA HIS A 145 17.49 0.19 0.22
C HIS A 145 16.59 0.46 -1.01
N GLN A 146 17.15 0.50 -2.23
CA GLN A 146 16.37 0.62 -3.47
C GLN A 146 15.63 -0.67 -3.80
N GLN A 147 16.18 -1.81 -3.43
CA GLN A 147 15.57 -3.12 -3.62
C GLN A 147 14.45 -3.37 -2.58
N GLU A 148 14.66 -2.97 -1.34
CA GLU A 148 13.70 -3.11 -0.25
C GLU A 148 12.50 -2.14 -0.41
N HIS A 149 12.76 -0.90 -0.86
CA HIS A 149 11.73 0.13 -0.99
C HIS A 149 11.39 0.37 -2.46
N PRO A 150 10.34 -0.29 -2.99
CA PRO A 150 9.99 -0.24 -4.39
C PRO A 150 9.67 1.19 -4.84
N GLY A 151 10.30 1.59 -5.95
CA GLY A 151 10.15 2.95 -6.47
C GLY A 151 11.07 4.00 -5.84
N TYR A 152 11.92 3.63 -4.87
CA TYR A 152 12.89 4.57 -4.26
C TYR A 152 13.80 5.19 -5.33
N ILE A 153 14.22 4.42 -6.32
CA ILE A 153 15.01 4.88 -7.47
C ILE A 153 14.37 6.04 -8.24
N VAL A 154 13.04 6.10 -8.26
CA VAL A 154 12.28 7.19 -8.91
C VAL A 154 12.46 8.52 -8.18
N LYS A 155 12.72 8.48 -6.87
CA LYS A 155 13.05 9.68 -6.09
C LYS A 155 14.48 10.14 -6.30
N GLU A 156 15.42 9.19 -6.31
CA GLU A 156 16.84 9.50 -6.48
C GLU A 156 17.13 10.04 -7.89
N PHE A 157 16.44 9.48 -8.90
CA PHE A 157 16.66 9.84 -10.31
C PHE A 157 15.35 10.18 -11.04
N PRO A 158 14.59 11.20 -10.58
CA PRO A 158 13.27 11.51 -11.13
C PRO A 158 13.33 11.87 -12.63
N LYS A 159 14.43 12.44 -13.10
CA LYS A 159 14.62 12.80 -14.53
C LYS A 159 14.64 11.60 -15.47
N LEU A 160 14.87 10.39 -14.94
CA LEU A 160 14.84 9.16 -15.74
C LEU A 160 13.42 8.64 -16.01
N PHE A 161 12.39 9.25 -15.43
CA PHE A 161 11.01 8.78 -15.47
C PHE A 161 10.06 9.91 -15.88
N LYS A 162 8.99 9.54 -16.58
CA LYS A 162 7.91 10.47 -16.94
C LYS A 162 6.89 10.50 -15.79
N ILE A 163 6.97 11.51 -14.93
CA ILE A 163 6.16 11.63 -13.73
C ILE A 163 5.08 12.68 -13.95
N GLY A 164 3.81 12.26 -13.87
CA GLY A 164 2.67 13.17 -13.88
C GLY A 164 2.34 13.67 -12.48
N LYS A 165 1.77 14.87 -12.40
CA LYS A 165 1.32 15.48 -11.13
C LYS A 165 -0.12 15.08 -10.84
N PHE A 166 -0.37 14.67 -9.61
CA PHE A 166 -1.70 14.39 -9.09
C PHE A 166 -2.19 15.58 -8.23
N VAL A 167 -3.43 16.01 -8.46
CA VAL A 167 -4.08 17.04 -7.65
C VAL A 167 -4.97 16.38 -6.60
N PRO A 168 -4.57 16.38 -5.33
CA PRO A 168 -5.31 15.74 -4.26
C PRO A 168 -6.53 16.57 -3.82
N LYS A 169 -7.54 15.89 -3.26
CA LYS A 169 -8.64 16.53 -2.54
C LYS A 169 -8.16 17.03 -1.18
N LYS A 170 -8.86 18.02 -0.60
CA LYS A 170 -8.49 18.63 0.69
C LYS A 170 -8.32 17.61 1.82
N TYR A 171 -9.16 16.59 1.91
CA TYR A 171 -9.08 15.57 2.96
C TYR A 171 -7.90 14.60 2.80
N GLU A 172 -7.30 14.53 1.62
CA GLU A 172 -6.19 13.64 1.30
C GLU A 172 -4.83 14.22 1.68
N PHE A 173 -4.76 15.49 2.06
CA PHE A 173 -3.51 16.08 2.53
C PHE A 173 -3.07 15.41 3.83
N TYR A 174 -1.75 15.23 3.90
CA TYR A 174 -1.11 14.63 5.07
C TYR A 174 -1.57 15.26 6.38
N ARG A 175 -1.78 14.41 7.33
CA ARG A 175 -1.97 14.73 8.74
C ARG A 175 -0.96 13.93 9.54
N PRO A 176 -0.55 14.36 10.75
CA PRO A 176 0.47 13.68 11.55
C PRO A 176 -0.09 12.40 12.20
N ILE A 177 -0.66 11.51 11.39
CA ILE A 177 -1.16 10.20 11.79
C ILE A 177 -0.60 9.12 10.89
N ARG A 178 -0.50 7.92 11.42
CA ARG A 178 -0.19 6.73 10.66
C ARG A 178 -1.48 5.97 10.34
N LEU A 179 -1.67 5.63 9.08
CA LEU A 179 -2.82 4.86 8.59
C LEU A 179 -2.40 3.46 8.09
N SER A 180 -1.13 3.10 8.22
CA SER A 180 -0.63 1.73 8.09
C SER A 180 -0.60 1.04 9.45
N VAL A 181 -0.74 -0.28 9.47
CA VAL A 181 -0.68 -1.10 10.69
C VAL A 181 0.70 -1.74 10.81
N ASP A 182 1.62 -1.08 11.52
CA ASP A 182 2.97 -1.56 11.77
C ASP A 182 3.18 -2.03 13.21
N THR A 183 2.49 -1.42 14.17
CA THR A 183 2.62 -1.65 15.61
C THR A 183 1.29 -2.04 16.23
N GLU A 184 1.31 -2.52 17.49
CA GLU A 184 0.08 -2.80 18.25
C GLU A 184 -0.76 -1.53 18.44
N SER A 185 -0.14 -0.38 18.67
CA SER A 185 -0.88 0.88 18.80
C SER A 185 -1.55 1.32 17.51
N ASP A 186 -0.99 0.98 16.34
CA ASP A 186 -1.66 1.21 15.05
C ASP A 186 -2.88 0.29 14.93
N LEU A 187 -2.75 -0.97 15.34
CA LEU A 187 -3.86 -1.93 15.36
C LEU A 187 -4.98 -1.48 16.31
N ASP A 188 -4.63 -1.02 17.50
CA ASP A 188 -5.59 -0.50 18.49
C ASP A 188 -6.33 0.72 17.94
N PHE A 189 -5.60 1.64 17.30
CA PHE A 189 -6.20 2.80 16.63
C PHE A 189 -7.20 2.38 15.54
N MET A 190 -6.85 1.40 14.70
CA MET A 190 -7.74 0.90 13.67
C MET A 190 -8.97 0.20 14.27
N ASN A 191 -8.79 -0.61 15.30
CA ASN A 191 -9.88 -1.28 16.00
C ASN A 191 -10.83 -0.28 16.68
N LEU A 192 -10.29 0.75 17.33
CA LEU A 192 -11.10 1.80 17.97
C LEU A 192 -12.00 2.49 16.94
N ASN A 193 -11.41 2.91 15.81
CA ASN A 193 -12.17 3.58 14.74
C ASN A 193 -13.19 2.64 14.08
N ALA A 194 -12.82 1.39 13.83
CA ALA A 194 -13.75 0.42 13.23
C ALA A 194 -14.96 0.14 14.14
N ARG A 195 -14.75 -0.02 15.45
CA ARG A 195 -15.85 -0.18 16.44
C ARG A 195 -16.72 1.08 16.54
N TYR A 196 -16.10 2.25 16.57
CA TYR A 196 -16.82 3.52 16.61
C TYR A 196 -17.71 3.70 15.38
N LEU A 197 -17.17 3.47 14.17
CA LEU A 197 -17.93 3.59 12.94
C LEU A 197 -19.05 2.55 12.82
N LYS A 198 -18.80 1.31 13.26
CA LYS A 198 -19.84 0.25 13.35
C LYS A 198 -21.01 0.68 14.23
N LYS A 199 -20.76 1.28 15.39
CA LYS A 199 -21.80 1.82 16.28
C LYS A 199 -22.62 2.96 15.66
N GLN A 200 -22.03 3.69 14.68
CA GLN A 200 -22.68 4.77 13.94
C GLN A 200 -23.34 4.28 12.64
N ASN A 201 -23.40 2.98 12.39
CA ASN A 201 -23.83 2.38 11.11
C ASN A 201 -23.09 2.94 9.89
N LYS A 202 -21.80 3.23 10.06
CA LYS A 202 -20.92 3.74 9.00
C LYS A 202 -19.92 2.70 8.55
N GLN A 203 -19.52 2.78 7.29
CA GLN A 203 -18.48 1.92 6.73
C GLN A 203 -17.10 2.28 7.30
N PHE A 204 -16.28 1.26 7.56
CA PHE A 204 -14.88 1.45 7.92
C PHE A 204 -14.07 1.76 6.66
N ASN A 205 -13.91 3.04 6.36
CA ASN A 205 -13.13 3.54 5.23
C ASN A 205 -12.33 4.80 5.61
N LEU A 206 -11.38 5.18 4.77
CA LEU A 206 -10.50 6.33 5.01
C LEU A 206 -11.26 7.61 5.34
N LYS A 207 -12.26 7.96 4.53
CA LYS A 207 -13.00 9.22 4.68
C LYS A 207 -13.73 9.32 6.02
N GLU A 208 -14.35 8.23 6.46
CA GLU A 208 -15.08 8.20 7.73
C GLU A 208 -14.12 8.13 8.94
N VAL A 209 -12.99 7.41 8.81
CA VAL A 209 -11.93 7.45 9.83
C VAL A 209 -11.37 8.85 9.99
N LEU A 210 -11.10 9.57 8.90
CA LEU A 210 -10.60 10.95 8.94
C LEU A 210 -11.58 11.96 9.52
N LYS A 211 -12.88 11.65 9.55
CA LYS A 211 -13.93 12.47 10.20
C LYS A 211 -14.17 12.10 11.66
N SER A 212 -13.71 10.93 12.11
CA SER A 212 -13.98 10.47 13.46
C SER A 212 -13.31 11.36 14.51
N LYS A 213 -13.99 11.61 15.64
CA LYS A 213 -13.39 12.37 16.75
C LYS A 213 -12.24 11.64 17.44
N ASN A 214 -12.14 10.32 17.25
CA ASN A 214 -11.09 9.47 17.81
C ASN A 214 -9.74 9.65 17.09
N PHE A 215 -9.72 10.41 16.03
CA PHE A 215 -8.60 10.65 15.17
C PHE A 215 -7.36 11.24 15.88
N ASN A 216 -7.57 12.04 16.92
CA ASN A 216 -6.48 12.79 17.56
C ASN A 216 -5.82 12.05 18.75
N TYR A 217 -6.32 10.90 19.19
CA TYR A 217 -6.03 10.47 20.55
C TYR A 217 -4.91 9.45 20.75
N ILE A 218 -4.64 8.53 19.83
CA ILE A 218 -3.76 7.39 20.14
C ILE A 218 -2.51 7.33 19.27
N ASN A 219 -2.60 7.73 18.02
CA ASN A 219 -1.55 7.46 17.03
C ASN A 219 -0.52 8.58 16.89
N THR A 220 -0.80 9.78 17.39
CA THR A 220 0.05 10.96 17.13
C THR A 220 1.26 11.05 18.05
N HIS A 221 1.19 10.56 19.30
CA HIS A 221 2.27 10.78 20.28
C HIS A 221 3.26 9.61 20.41
N VAL A 222 2.80 8.38 20.30
CA VAL A 222 3.66 7.21 20.55
C VAL A 222 4.31 6.72 19.27
N THR A 223 3.58 6.67 18.16
CA THR A 223 4.05 6.07 16.92
C THR A 223 5.02 6.93 16.13
N GLN A 224 4.87 8.27 16.18
CA GLN A 224 5.81 9.14 15.49
C GLN A 224 7.21 9.11 16.12
N LYS A 225 7.29 9.09 17.46
CA LYS A 225 8.57 9.03 18.16
C LYS A 225 9.28 7.70 17.94
N LYS A 226 8.58 6.56 18.08
CA LYS A 226 9.12 5.23 17.76
C LYS A 226 9.47 5.08 16.29
N ALA A 227 8.61 5.52 15.38
CA ALA A 227 8.87 5.46 13.95
C ALA A 227 10.07 6.32 13.52
N ILE A 228 10.34 7.42 14.19
CA ILE A 228 11.52 8.26 13.95
C ILE A 228 12.77 7.61 14.57
N GLU A 229 12.66 6.97 15.72
CA GLU A 229 13.77 6.29 16.40
C GLU A 229 14.14 4.95 15.73
N GLU A 230 13.16 4.17 15.31
CA GLU A 230 13.35 2.92 14.55
C GLU A 230 13.68 3.13 13.07
N LYS A 231 13.38 4.32 12.56
CA LYS A 231 13.50 4.71 11.16
C LYS A 231 14.38 5.93 10.98
N LYS A 232 15.67 5.78 11.28
CA LYS A 232 16.67 6.69 10.68
C LYS A 232 16.63 6.69 9.14
N ILE A 233 15.75 5.89 8.54
CA ILE A 233 15.54 5.75 7.09
C ILE A 233 14.07 5.48 6.81
N ILE A 234 13.17 6.43 7.09
CA ILE A 234 11.89 6.49 6.41
C ILE A 234 11.69 7.85 5.81
N LEU A 235 11.99 7.85 4.60
CA LEU A 235 11.56 8.84 3.65
C LEU A 235 10.31 8.30 2.98
N LEU A 236 9.15 8.78 3.38
CA LEU A 236 8.32 9.68 2.62
C LEU A 236 8.11 9.23 1.16
N PHE A 237 7.11 8.42 0.94
CA PHE A 237 6.45 8.31 -0.36
C PHE A 237 5.19 9.15 -0.40
#